data_b5dafc644cb54dbc52227f532d1d9ab8
#
_entry.id   b5dafc644cb54dbc52227f532d1d9ab8
#
_cell.length_a   1.000
_cell.length_b   1.000
_cell.length_c   1.000
_cell.angle_alpha   90.00
_cell.angle_beta   90.00
_cell.angle_gamma   90.00
#
_symmetry.space_group_name_H-M   'P 1'
#
loop_
_entity.id
_entity.type
_entity.pdbx_description
1 polymer ?
#
loop_
_entity_poly.entity_id
_entity_poly.type
_entity_poly.pdbx_seq_one_letter_code
_entity_poly.pdbx_strand_id
1 'polypeptide(L)'
;MYHRDRSPCSALAVSRSVERPRAAVLLLHGGHEYGTSAPGAWNLPAARMVPFERAVRRATEEHDVLIGRVRYRCRGWNGGRADAAHDAERALHELARVAGDVPTVLVGHSMGARAALRAAGGAHVRGVVGLAPWCPPEDSVRHLDGRHVVLLHGDRDRVTDPKASADFLARARAAGADASFVEMRGSGHAMLRRSAAWHELTTSAVTGLLGVTPLSSPFTGEGRLLSGA
;
A
#
# COMPACT_ATOMS: atom_id res chain seq x y z
N MET A 1 -11.36 28.03 0.21
CA MET A 1 -11.30 28.00 1.70
C MET A 1 -11.65 26.60 2.13
N TYR A 2 -10.64 25.71 2.24
CA TYR A 2 -10.85 24.27 2.45
C TYR A 2 -11.00 23.99 3.95
N HIS A 3 -12.18 23.56 4.35
CA HIS A 3 -12.40 22.96 5.67
C HIS A 3 -11.51 21.72 5.81
N ARG A 4 -10.44 21.82 6.60
CA ARG A 4 -9.81 20.64 7.20
C ARG A 4 -10.84 20.02 8.12
N ASP A 5 -11.50 18.96 7.64
CA ASP A 5 -12.31 18.11 8.52
C ASP A 5 -11.38 17.52 9.61
N ARG A 6 -11.40 18.14 10.77
CA ARG A 6 -10.66 17.73 11.96
C ARG A 6 -11.51 16.88 12.89
N SER A 7 -12.43 16.10 12.33
CA SER A 7 -13.15 15.13 13.14
C SER A 7 -12.13 14.18 13.75
N PRO A 8 -12.02 14.09 15.10
CA PRO A 8 -11.01 13.27 15.78
C PRO A 8 -11.15 11.76 15.52
N CYS A 9 -12.16 11.35 14.76
CA CYS A 9 -12.47 9.98 14.42
C CYS A 9 -12.24 9.60 12.96
N SER A 10 -11.85 10.53 12.05
CA SER A 10 -11.67 10.22 10.63
C SER A 10 -10.46 9.30 10.39
N ALA A 11 -10.69 8.17 9.71
CA ALA A 11 -9.63 7.23 9.31
C ALA A 11 -8.88 7.71 8.06
N LEU A 12 -9.45 8.62 7.27
CA LEU A 12 -8.86 9.19 6.08
C LEU A 12 -8.22 10.56 6.36
N ALA A 13 -7.00 10.74 5.91
CA ALA A 13 -6.34 12.04 5.83
C ALA A 13 -6.05 12.36 4.37
N VAL A 14 -6.85 13.20 3.74
CA VAL A 14 -6.60 13.66 2.36
C VAL A 14 -5.37 14.57 2.36
N SER A 15 -4.36 14.22 1.56
CA SER A 15 -3.12 14.98 1.39
C SER A 15 -3.04 15.71 0.05
N ARG A 16 -3.75 15.23 -0.96
CA ARG A 16 -4.02 15.90 -2.23
C ARG A 16 -5.47 15.72 -2.60
N SER A 17 -6.19 16.82 -2.66
CA SER A 17 -7.57 16.88 -3.15
C SER A 17 -7.58 17.38 -4.59
N VAL A 18 -8.50 16.87 -5.39
CA VAL A 18 -8.83 17.34 -6.74
C VAL A 18 -10.35 17.53 -6.82
N GLU A 19 -10.81 18.41 -7.68
CA GLU A 19 -12.23 18.79 -7.73
C GLU A 19 -13.12 17.61 -8.16
N ARG A 20 -12.65 16.84 -9.14
CA ARG A 20 -13.36 15.67 -9.68
C ARG A 20 -12.40 14.49 -9.76
N PRO A 21 -12.20 13.74 -8.68
CA PRO A 21 -11.30 12.61 -8.71
C PRO A 21 -11.71 11.56 -9.74
N ARG A 22 -10.77 11.11 -10.56
CA ARG A 22 -10.96 9.98 -11.49
C ARG A 22 -10.30 8.71 -10.98
N ALA A 23 -9.44 8.84 -10.00
CA ALA A 23 -8.76 7.74 -9.33
C ALA A 23 -8.30 8.18 -7.93
N ALA A 24 -7.90 7.21 -7.10
CA ALA A 24 -7.36 7.52 -5.78
C ALA A 24 -6.17 6.61 -5.42
N VAL A 25 -5.28 7.14 -4.58
CA VAL A 25 -4.22 6.38 -3.93
C VAL A 25 -4.33 6.55 -2.43
N LEU A 26 -4.36 5.44 -1.70
CA LEU A 26 -4.39 5.44 -0.25
C LEU A 26 -3.09 4.85 0.30
N LEU A 27 -2.34 5.64 1.09
CA LEU A 27 -1.09 5.23 1.69
C LEU A 27 -1.29 4.73 3.12
N LEU A 28 -0.60 3.63 3.45
CA LEU A 28 -0.70 2.92 4.72
C LEU A 28 0.70 2.73 5.30
N HIS A 29 0.99 3.40 6.41
CA HIS A 29 2.31 3.29 7.04
C HIS A 29 2.46 2.01 7.88
N GLY A 30 3.71 1.64 8.18
CA GLY A 30 4.03 0.54 9.07
C GLY A 30 3.64 0.78 10.52
N GLY A 31 3.77 -0.25 11.32
CA GLY A 31 3.46 -0.21 12.74
C GLY A 31 4.11 -1.37 13.48
N HIS A 32 3.50 -1.79 14.57
CA HIS A 32 3.98 -2.86 15.45
C HIS A 32 3.04 -4.07 15.37
N GLU A 33 3.50 -5.21 15.85
CA GLU A 33 2.64 -6.37 16.03
C GLU A 33 1.59 -6.10 17.13
N TYR A 34 2.01 -5.50 18.24
CA TYR A 34 1.14 -5.12 19.35
C TYR A 34 1.31 -3.65 19.73
N GLY A 35 0.21 -3.00 20.11
CA GLY A 35 0.20 -1.64 20.60
C GLY A 35 -1.15 -0.97 20.42
N THR A 36 -1.86 -0.72 21.53
CA THR A 36 -3.22 -0.15 21.54
C THR A 36 -3.24 1.36 21.63
N SER A 37 -2.10 2.00 21.93
CA SER A 37 -2.01 3.46 21.90
C SER A 37 -2.02 4.01 20.49
N ALA A 38 -2.53 5.22 20.31
CA ALA A 38 -2.47 5.92 19.02
C ALA A 38 -1.01 6.16 18.59
N PRO A 39 -0.72 6.22 17.28
CA PRO A 39 0.57 6.66 16.79
C PRO A 39 0.90 8.07 17.30
N GLY A 40 2.11 8.23 17.85
CA GLY A 40 2.56 9.52 18.38
C GLY A 40 2.92 10.53 17.28
N ALA A 41 3.20 11.77 17.68
CA ALA A 41 3.59 12.86 16.79
C ALA A 41 4.89 12.52 16.00
N TRP A 42 5.83 11.82 16.61
CA TRP A 42 7.08 11.34 16.00
C TRP A 42 6.91 9.92 15.42
N ASN A 43 5.98 9.78 14.49
CA ASN A 43 5.71 8.49 13.84
C ASN A 43 6.70 8.24 12.70
N LEU A 44 7.86 7.65 12.99
CA LEU A 44 8.86 7.27 11.98
C LEU A 44 8.30 6.37 10.86
N PRO A 45 7.47 5.35 11.12
CA PRO A 45 6.79 4.61 10.07
C PRO A 45 5.97 5.49 9.11
N ALA A 46 5.26 6.49 9.61
CA ALA A 46 4.53 7.42 8.76
C ALA A 46 5.47 8.36 7.99
N ALA A 47 6.52 8.87 8.63
CA ALA A 47 7.53 9.72 7.99
C ALA A 47 8.20 8.99 6.80
N ARG A 48 8.41 7.68 6.92
CA ARG A 48 8.99 6.84 5.85
C ARG A 48 8.14 6.80 4.58
N MET A 49 6.82 6.95 4.69
CA MET A 49 5.92 6.98 3.54
C MET A 49 5.88 8.33 2.81
N VAL A 50 6.39 9.40 3.41
CA VAL A 50 6.36 10.74 2.81
C VAL A 50 7.09 10.83 1.47
N PRO A 51 8.30 10.26 1.28
CA PRO A 51 8.97 10.26 -0.03
C PRO A 51 8.18 9.50 -1.10
N PHE A 52 7.57 8.37 -0.75
CA PHE A 52 6.71 7.60 -1.67
C PHE A 52 5.50 8.42 -2.10
N GLU A 53 4.82 9.05 -1.16
CA GLU A 53 3.70 9.94 -1.47
C GLU A 53 4.11 11.08 -2.39
N ARG A 54 5.26 11.72 -2.14
CA ARG A 54 5.77 12.78 -3.00
C ARG A 54 6.07 12.29 -4.42
N ALA A 55 6.63 11.09 -4.56
CA ALA A 55 6.91 10.47 -5.84
C ALA A 55 5.60 10.18 -6.61
N VAL A 56 4.62 9.54 -5.97
CA VAL A 56 3.30 9.27 -6.55
C VAL A 56 2.61 10.58 -6.93
N ARG A 57 2.64 11.60 -6.06
CA ARG A 57 2.03 12.91 -6.33
C ARG A 57 2.59 13.56 -7.58
N ARG A 58 3.92 13.52 -7.77
CA ARG A 58 4.57 14.06 -8.98
C ARG A 58 4.16 13.31 -10.23
N ALA A 59 4.17 11.96 -10.18
CA ALA A 59 3.85 11.12 -11.33
C ALA A 59 2.37 11.18 -11.73
N THR A 60 1.51 11.67 -10.86
CA THR A 60 0.07 11.84 -11.11
C THR A 60 -0.36 13.30 -11.15
N GLU A 61 0.60 14.24 -11.31
CA GLU A 61 0.32 15.68 -11.18
C GLU A 61 -0.68 16.19 -12.21
N GLU A 62 -0.58 15.70 -13.44
CA GLU A 62 -1.46 16.06 -14.56
C GLU A 62 -2.75 15.21 -14.61
N HIS A 63 -2.97 14.36 -13.60
CA HIS A 63 -4.12 13.48 -13.54
C HIS A 63 -4.97 13.78 -12.29
N ASP A 64 -6.28 13.62 -12.42
CA ASP A 64 -7.25 13.87 -11.35
C ASP A 64 -7.21 12.73 -10.31
N VAL A 65 -6.05 12.53 -9.66
CA VAL A 65 -5.83 11.50 -8.65
C VAL A 65 -5.88 12.12 -7.26
N LEU A 66 -6.85 11.69 -6.45
CA LEU A 66 -6.90 12.00 -5.02
C LEU A 66 -5.85 11.16 -4.27
N ILE A 67 -5.10 11.78 -3.37
CA ILE A 67 -4.14 11.06 -2.53
C ILE A 67 -4.51 11.24 -1.07
N GLY A 68 -4.59 10.11 -0.35
CA GLY A 68 -4.90 10.07 1.06
C GLY A 68 -3.96 9.15 1.84
N ARG A 69 -4.02 9.27 3.15
CA ARG A 69 -3.30 8.40 4.11
C ARG A 69 -4.30 7.83 5.09
N VAL A 70 -4.08 6.59 5.49
CA VAL A 70 -4.82 5.99 6.60
C VAL A 70 -4.30 6.55 7.92
N ARG A 71 -5.21 6.97 8.79
CA ARG A 71 -4.95 7.29 10.20
C ARG A 71 -5.32 6.10 11.05
N TYR A 72 -4.33 5.52 11.71
CA TYR A 72 -4.57 4.42 12.62
C TYR A 72 -4.98 4.91 14.00
N ARG A 73 -5.98 4.25 14.59
CA ARG A 73 -6.37 4.43 16.00
C ARG A 73 -5.35 3.80 16.93
N CYS A 74 -4.74 2.69 16.49
CA CYS A 74 -3.77 1.93 17.24
C CYS A 74 -2.48 1.80 16.44
N ARG A 75 -1.30 1.88 17.11
CA ARG A 75 0.00 1.69 16.44
C ARG A 75 0.32 0.24 16.11
N GLY A 76 -0.45 -0.73 16.60
CA GLY A 76 -0.26 -2.16 16.42
C GLY A 76 -1.35 -2.83 15.61
N TRP A 77 -1.01 -4.03 15.11
CA TRP A 77 -1.96 -4.94 14.47
C TRP A 77 -2.95 -5.54 15.48
N ASN A 78 -2.44 -5.95 16.66
CA ASN A 78 -3.19 -6.47 17.81
C ASN A 78 -3.90 -7.82 17.56
N GLY A 79 -3.19 -8.76 16.93
CA GLY A 79 -3.66 -10.14 16.73
C GLY A 79 -4.98 -10.21 15.94
N GLY A 80 -5.96 -10.95 16.42
CA GLY A 80 -7.26 -11.12 15.76
C GLY A 80 -8.09 -9.84 15.64
N ARG A 81 -7.76 -8.76 16.39
CA ARG A 81 -8.42 -7.46 16.24
C ARG A 81 -8.11 -6.78 14.92
N ALA A 82 -6.92 -7.03 14.35
CA ALA A 82 -6.49 -6.47 13.07
C ALA A 82 -6.80 -4.97 12.91
N ASP A 83 -6.54 -4.16 13.97
CA ASP A 83 -6.95 -2.77 14.06
C ASP A 83 -6.55 -1.95 12.83
N ALA A 84 -5.34 -2.18 12.29
CA ALA A 84 -4.86 -1.47 11.10
C ALA A 84 -5.67 -1.81 9.83
N ALA A 85 -6.15 -3.05 9.70
CA ALA A 85 -7.00 -3.45 8.58
C ALA A 85 -8.39 -2.78 8.67
N HIS A 86 -9.00 -2.78 9.85
CA HIS A 86 -10.27 -2.08 10.06
C HIS A 86 -10.17 -0.57 9.83
N ASP A 87 -9.04 0.06 10.19
CA ASP A 87 -8.82 1.47 9.89
C ASP A 87 -8.63 1.72 8.39
N ALA A 88 -8.01 0.78 7.65
CA ALA A 88 -7.91 0.83 6.20
C ALA A 88 -9.29 0.71 5.53
N GLU A 89 -10.14 -0.22 5.98
CA GLU A 89 -11.51 -0.38 5.50
C GLU A 89 -12.35 0.87 5.76
N ARG A 90 -12.26 1.45 6.96
CA ARG A 90 -12.92 2.72 7.29
C ARG A 90 -12.45 3.86 6.39
N ALA A 91 -11.13 3.96 6.15
CA ALA A 91 -10.59 4.98 5.26
C ALA A 91 -11.07 4.81 3.82
N LEU A 92 -11.24 3.58 3.32
CA LEU A 92 -11.84 3.31 2.01
C LEU A 92 -13.32 3.75 1.95
N HIS A 93 -14.10 3.49 2.98
CA HIS A 93 -15.49 3.98 3.05
C HIS A 93 -15.55 5.51 3.09
N GLU A 94 -14.67 6.16 3.83
CA GLU A 94 -14.59 7.62 3.87
C GLU A 94 -14.12 8.18 2.52
N LEU A 95 -13.17 7.50 1.85
CA LEU A 95 -12.68 7.86 0.52
C LEU A 95 -13.81 7.84 -0.51
N ALA A 96 -14.64 6.79 -0.52
CA ALA A 96 -15.78 6.69 -1.43
C ALA A 96 -16.79 7.84 -1.24
N ARG A 97 -16.94 8.38 -0.02
CA ARG A 97 -17.81 9.53 0.24
C ARG A 97 -17.25 10.84 -0.33
N VAL A 98 -15.93 11.01 -0.40
CA VAL A 98 -15.29 12.25 -0.86
C VAL A 98 -14.86 12.20 -2.32
N ALA A 99 -14.59 11.03 -2.86
CA ALA A 99 -14.10 10.82 -4.22
C ALA A 99 -15.13 10.13 -5.14
N GLY A 100 -16.20 9.56 -4.57
CA GLY A 100 -17.08 8.66 -5.30
C GLY A 100 -16.47 7.29 -5.54
N ASP A 101 -17.07 6.52 -6.42
CA ASP A 101 -16.70 5.15 -6.77
C ASP A 101 -15.56 5.11 -7.79
N VAL A 102 -14.41 5.64 -7.41
CA VAL A 102 -13.24 5.72 -8.29
C VAL A 102 -12.27 4.55 -8.07
N PRO A 103 -11.56 4.10 -9.13
CA PRO A 103 -10.52 3.10 -9.00
C PRO A 103 -9.46 3.55 -7.99
N THR A 104 -9.15 2.69 -7.04
CA THR A 104 -8.26 3.00 -5.92
C THR A 104 -7.10 2.01 -5.86
N VAL A 105 -5.88 2.51 -5.69
CA VAL A 105 -4.67 1.71 -5.42
C VAL A 105 -4.24 1.94 -3.97
N LEU A 106 -3.99 0.84 -3.26
CA LEU A 106 -3.47 0.86 -1.90
C LEU A 106 -1.94 0.72 -1.93
N VAL A 107 -1.22 1.59 -1.23
CA VAL A 107 0.24 1.52 -1.09
C VAL A 107 0.58 1.37 0.38
N GLY A 108 1.08 0.22 0.79
CA GLY A 108 1.35 -0.07 2.19
C GLY A 108 2.80 -0.48 2.46
N HIS A 109 3.31 -0.15 3.66
CA HIS A 109 4.61 -0.60 4.14
C HIS A 109 4.46 -1.49 5.38
N SER A 110 5.13 -2.66 5.41
CA SER A 110 5.19 -3.53 6.59
C SER A 110 3.78 -3.93 7.09
N MET A 111 3.41 -3.60 8.32
CA MET A 111 2.05 -3.77 8.86
C MET A 111 1.00 -3.06 7.97
N GLY A 112 1.32 -1.90 7.41
CA GLY A 112 0.42 -1.18 6.51
C GLY A 112 0.21 -1.91 5.18
N ALA A 113 1.20 -2.66 4.68
CA ALA A 113 1.04 -3.53 3.52
C ALA A 113 0.11 -4.71 3.85
N ARG A 114 0.25 -5.33 5.03
CA ARG A 114 -0.69 -6.35 5.51
C ARG A 114 -2.12 -5.82 5.58
N ALA A 115 -2.28 -4.59 6.10
CA ALA A 115 -3.60 -3.95 6.16
C ALA A 115 -4.17 -3.66 4.77
N ALA A 116 -3.34 -3.19 3.83
CA ALA A 116 -3.72 -2.96 2.45
C ALA A 116 -4.15 -4.26 1.75
N LEU A 117 -3.37 -5.33 1.90
CA LEU A 117 -3.70 -6.65 1.37
C LEU A 117 -5.03 -7.16 1.92
N ARG A 118 -5.28 -7.00 3.23
CA ARG A 118 -6.53 -7.41 3.85
C ARG A 118 -7.74 -6.61 3.37
N ALA A 119 -7.57 -5.31 3.16
CA ALA A 119 -8.64 -4.41 2.68
C ALA A 119 -8.84 -4.44 1.16
N ALA A 120 -8.01 -5.19 0.40
CA ALA A 120 -8.02 -5.21 -1.06
C ALA A 120 -9.30 -5.78 -1.69
N GLY A 121 -10.13 -6.49 -0.92
CA GLY A 121 -11.46 -6.94 -1.36
C GLY A 121 -12.49 -5.83 -1.57
N GLY A 122 -12.19 -4.59 -1.18
CA GLY A 122 -13.07 -3.44 -1.38
C GLY A 122 -13.46 -3.24 -2.85
N ALA A 123 -14.72 -2.85 -3.10
CA ALA A 123 -15.32 -2.84 -4.45
C ALA A 123 -14.51 -2.05 -5.49
N HIS A 124 -13.93 -0.91 -5.10
CA HIS A 124 -13.21 -0.01 -6.00
C HIS A 124 -11.68 -0.15 -5.92
N VAL A 125 -11.16 -1.12 -5.13
CA VAL A 125 -9.73 -1.38 -5.04
C VAL A 125 -9.28 -2.14 -6.29
N ARG A 126 -8.43 -1.51 -7.11
CA ARG A 126 -7.85 -2.11 -8.31
C ARG A 126 -6.67 -3.02 -7.97
N GLY A 127 -5.89 -2.61 -6.97
CA GLY A 127 -4.73 -3.39 -6.59
C GLY A 127 -4.00 -2.82 -5.38
N VAL A 128 -2.97 -3.55 -4.98
CA VAL A 128 -2.11 -3.25 -3.84
C VAL A 128 -0.65 -3.22 -4.27
N VAL A 129 0.07 -2.20 -3.81
CA VAL A 129 1.54 -2.16 -3.85
C VAL A 129 2.05 -2.30 -2.42
N GLY A 130 2.57 -3.46 -2.09
CA GLY A 130 3.13 -3.78 -0.77
C GLY A 130 4.63 -3.62 -0.73
N LEU A 131 5.12 -2.81 0.21
CA LEU A 131 6.53 -2.50 0.41
C LEU A 131 7.04 -3.20 1.67
N ALA A 132 8.00 -4.11 1.53
CA ALA A 132 8.53 -4.93 2.63
C ALA A 132 7.38 -5.47 3.53
N PRO A 133 6.37 -6.15 2.95
CA PRO A 133 5.14 -6.47 3.65
C PRO A 133 5.34 -7.50 4.76
N TRP A 134 4.49 -7.42 5.77
CA TRP A 134 4.34 -8.47 6.75
C TRP A 134 3.23 -9.42 6.30
N CYS A 135 3.59 -10.63 5.87
CA CYS A 135 2.70 -11.62 5.26
C CYS A 135 2.67 -12.91 6.07
N PRO A 136 1.96 -12.99 7.20
CA PRO A 136 1.87 -14.24 7.94
C PRO A 136 1.06 -15.29 7.17
N PRO A 137 1.36 -16.58 7.35
CA PRO A 137 0.78 -17.68 6.56
C PRO A 137 -0.74 -17.85 6.77
N GLU A 138 -1.27 -17.43 7.91
CA GLU A 138 -2.69 -17.51 8.25
C GLU A 138 -3.57 -16.49 7.54
N ASP A 139 -2.99 -15.43 6.95
CA ASP A 139 -3.80 -14.42 6.26
C ASP A 139 -4.43 -15.02 4.99
N SER A 140 -5.74 -14.78 4.85
CA SER A 140 -6.53 -15.21 3.69
C SER A 140 -6.12 -14.46 2.44
N VAL A 141 -6.18 -15.15 1.28
CA VAL A 141 -5.92 -14.56 -0.05
C VAL A 141 -7.14 -14.64 -0.97
N ARG A 142 -8.24 -15.28 -0.55
CA ARG A 142 -9.41 -15.53 -1.40
C ARG A 142 -10.05 -14.26 -1.96
N HIS A 143 -10.05 -13.19 -1.18
CA HIS A 143 -10.62 -11.88 -1.54
C HIS A 143 -9.74 -11.11 -2.54
N LEU A 144 -8.58 -11.66 -2.92
CA LEU A 144 -7.67 -11.08 -3.90
C LEU A 144 -7.95 -11.59 -5.33
N ASP A 145 -8.93 -12.47 -5.52
CA ASP A 145 -9.36 -12.91 -6.85
C ASP A 145 -9.67 -11.71 -7.76
N GLY A 146 -9.08 -11.70 -8.96
CA GLY A 146 -9.19 -10.60 -9.92
C GLY A 146 -8.49 -9.29 -9.50
N ARG A 147 -7.73 -9.26 -8.42
CA ARG A 147 -6.96 -8.06 -7.97
C ARG A 147 -5.52 -8.13 -8.44
N HIS A 148 -4.94 -6.94 -8.69
CA HIS A 148 -3.52 -6.82 -8.92
C HIS A 148 -2.77 -6.67 -7.59
N VAL A 149 -1.74 -7.50 -7.39
CA VAL A 149 -0.91 -7.45 -6.17
C VAL A 149 0.56 -7.35 -6.58
N VAL A 150 1.18 -6.24 -6.27
CA VAL A 150 2.61 -6.00 -6.50
C VAL A 150 3.32 -5.95 -5.15
N LEU A 151 4.26 -6.85 -4.89
CA LEU A 151 5.06 -6.82 -3.68
C LEU A 151 6.53 -6.53 -4.03
N LEU A 152 7.09 -5.50 -3.39
CA LEU A 152 8.50 -5.19 -3.41
C LEU A 152 9.11 -5.56 -2.07
N HIS A 153 10.20 -6.36 -2.05
CA HIS A 153 10.82 -6.80 -0.80
C HIS A 153 12.34 -6.82 -0.89
N GLY A 154 13.00 -6.30 0.13
CA GLY A 154 14.46 -6.30 0.20
C GLY A 154 15.01 -7.67 0.58
N ASP A 155 16.03 -8.16 -0.16
CA ASP A 155 16.69 -9.45 0.10
C ASP A 155 17.45 -9.49 1.45
N ARG A 156 17.71 -8.33 2.04
CA ARG A 156 18.38 -8.15 3.35
C ARG A 156 17.44 -7.67 4.44
N ASP A 157 16.12 -7.82 4.25
CA ASP A 157 15.16 -7.54 5.28
C ASP A 157 15.29 -8.53 6.45
N ARG A 158 15.44 -8.00 7.67
CA ARG A 158 15.56 -8.77 8.91
C ARG A 158 14.39 -8.55 9.87
N VAL A 159 13.38 -7.80 9.42
CA VAL A 159 12.18 -7.48 10.20
C VAL A 159 11.00 -8.29 9.70
N THR A 160 10.82 -8.33 8.38
CA THR A 160 9.82 -9.17 7.72
C THR A 160 10.52 -10.12 6.74
N ASP A 161 9.99 -11.31 6.55
CA ASP A 161 10.60 -12.35 5.75
C ASP A 161 10.23 -12.22 4.27
N PRO A 162 11.21 -12.01 3.34
CA PRO A 162 10.95 -11.99 1.91
C PRO A 162 10.34 -13.30 1.39
N LYS A 163 10.71 -14.45 1.99
CA LYS A 163 10.13 -15.74 1.63
C LYS A 163 8.65 -15.80 1.96
N ALA A 164 8.23 -15.29 3.12
CA ALA A 164 6.81 -15.23 3.47
C ALA A 164 6.00 -14.38 2.47
N SER A 165 6.60 -13.32 1.92
CA SER A 165 5.98 -12.52 0.86
C SER A 165 5.84 -13.29 -0.45
N ALA A 166 6.85 -14.05 -0.86
CA ALA A 166 6.80 -14.89 -2.04
C ALA A 166 5.75 -16.01 -1.89
N ASP A 167 5.71 -16.67 -0.73
CA ASP A 167 4.72 -17.71 -0.40
C ASP A 167 3.28 -17.14 -0.37
N PHE A 168 3.11 -15.91 0.14
CA PHE A 168 1.82 -15.21 0.09
C PHE A 168 1.37 -14.97 -1.36
N LEU A 169 2.27 -14.48 -2.23
CA LEU A 169 1.94 -14.26 -3.64
C LEU A 169 1.64 -15.56 -4.39
N ALA A 170 2.34 -16.64 -4.10
CA ALA A 170 2.03 -17.95 -4.69
C ALA A 170 0.59 -18.38 -4.35
N ARG A 171 0.17 -18.20 -3.09
CA ARG A 171 -1.22 -18.46 -2.66
C ARG A 171 -2.22 -17.50 -3.31
N ALA A 172 -1.87 -16.21 -3.44
CA ALA A 172 -2.73 -15.22 -4.06
C ALA A 172 -2.96 -15.53 -5.56
N ARG A 173 -1.90 -15.91 -6.29
CA ARG A 173 -2.02 -16.38 -7.69
C ARG A 173 -2.90 -17.60 -7.82
N ALA A 174 -2.73 -18.59 -6.95
CA ALA A 174 -3.59 -19.78 -6.94
C ALA A 174 -5.06 -19.45 -6.63
N ALA A 175 -5.32 -18.31 -5.98
CA ALA A 175 -6.67 -17.80 -5.72
C ALA A 175 -7.20 -16.84 -6.81
N GLY A 176 -6.49 -16.66 -7.94
CA GLY A 176 -6.94 -15.85 -9.07
C GLY A 176 -6.42 -14.41 -9.10
N ALA A 177 -5.51 -14.03 -8.21
CA ALA A 177 -4.89 -12.71 -8.26
C ALA A 177 -3.85 -12.59 -9.38
N ASP A 178 -3.78 -11.43 -10.03
CA ASP A 178 -2.63 -11.05 -10.87
C ASP A 178 -1.54 -10.48 -9.94
N ALA A 179 -0.51 -11.29 -9.67
CA ALA A 179 0.43 -10.97 -8.60
C ALA A 179 1.88 -10.99 -9.08
N SER A 180 2.65 -9.95 -8.74
CA SER A 180 4.05 -9.76 -9.12
C SER A 180 4.95 -9.54 -7.90
N PHE A 181 6.14 -10.14 -7.92
CA PHE A 181 7.16 -10.00 -6.88
C PHE A 181 8.42 -9.33 -7.44
N VAL A 182 8.89 -8.29 -6.77
CA VAL A 182 10.13 -7.61 -7.10
C VAL A 182 11.10 -7.67 -5.94
N GLU A 183 12.21 -8.40 -6.10
CA GLU A 183 13.28 -8.46 -5.12
C GLU A 183 14.18 -7.23 -5.23
N MET A 184 14.32 -6.51 -4.12
CA MET A 184 15.15 -5.31 -4.01
C MET A 184 16.52 -5.68 -3.43
N ARG A 185 17.47 -6.03 -4.31
CA ARG A 185 18.80 -6.50 -3.91
C ARG A 185 19.57 -5.48 -3.09
N GLY A 186 20.22 -5.95 -2.03
CA GLY A 186 21.03 -5.14 -1.11
C GLY A 186 20.22 -4.23 -0.21
N SER A 187 18.88 -4.35 -0.21
CA SER A 187 17.99 -3.48 0.53
C SER A 187 17.36 -4.20 1.73
N GLY A 188 17.06 -3.46 2.78
CA GLY A 188 16.39 -3.96 3.99
C GLY A 188 15.06 -3.27 4.24
N HIS A 189 14.44 -3.60 5.38
CA HIS A 189 13.09 -3.17 5.78
C HIS A 189 12.82 -1.67 5.69
N ALA A 190 13.84 -0.87 6.00
CA ALA A 190 13.69 0.59 6.03
C ALA A 190 13.68 1.23 4.64
N MET A 191 13.97 0.49 3.56
CA MET A 191 13.99 0.98 2.18
C MET A 191 14.91 2.18 1.93
N LEU A 192 15.92 2.39 2.81
CA LEU A 192 16.85 3.51 2.72
C LEU A 192 17.94 3.27 1.65
N ARG A 193 18.38 2.01 1.52
CA ARG A 193 19.29 1.64 0.45
C ARG A 193 18.51 1.52 -0.85
N ARG A 194 19.08 2.09 -1.95
CA ARG A 194 18.42 2.14 -3.26
C ARG A 194 17.04 2.82 -3.23
N SER A 195 16.88 3.84 -2.37
CA SER A 195 15.60 4.53 -2.18
C SER A 195 14.99 5.05 -3.48
N ALA A 196 15.81 5.53 -4.42
CA ALA A 196 15.35 5.96 -5.73
C ALA A 196 14.63 4.83 -6.49
N ALA A 197 15.21 3.62 -6.53
CA ALA A 197 14.59 2.46 -7.18
C ALA A 197 13.29 2.04 -6.49
N TRP A 198 13.22 2.11 -5.14
CA TRP A 198 11.98 1.87 -4.41
C TRP A 198 10.88 2.86 -4.82
N HIS A 199 11.21 4.15 -4.92
CA HIS A 199 10.24 5.18 -5.31
C HIS A 199 9.81 5.00 -6.76
N GLU A 200 10.74 4.77 -7.68
CA GLU A 200 10.48 4.57 -9.10
C GLU A 200 9.57 3.38 -9.36
N LEU A 201 9.92 2.19 -8.82
CA LEU A 201 9.11 0.98 -8.99
C LEU A 201 7.72 1.12 -8.35
N THR A 202 7.64 1.71 -7.15
CA THR A 202 6.34 1.98 -6.51
C THR A 202 5.48 2.89 -7.38
N THR A 203 6.06 3.96 -7.90
CA THR A 203 5.37 4.92 -8.74
C THR A 203 4.90 4.29 -10.04
N SER A 204 5.77 3.53 -10.71
CA SER A 204 5.45 2.82 -11.95
C SER A 204 4.32 1.80 -11.73
N ALA A 205 4.36 1.03 -10.63
CA ALA A 205 3.27 0.12 -10.29
C ALA A 205 1.95 0.88 -10.05
N VAL A 206 1.98 1.97 -9.28
CA VAL A 206 0.78 2.77 -8.99
C VAL A 206 0.18 3.37 -10.26
N THR A 207 0.99 4.02 -11.10
CA THR A 207 0.49 4.65 -12.34
C THR A 207 -0.04 3.61 -13.33
N GLY A 208 0.63 2.44 -13.41
CA GLY A 208 0.15 1.32 -14.24
C GLY A 208 -1.20 0.77 -13.74
N LEU A 209 -1.33 0.52 -12.43
CA LEU A 209 -2.58 0.01 -11.85
C LEU A 209 -3.74 1.01 -11.94
N LEU A 210 -3.46 2.30 -11.96
CA LEU A 210 -4.46 3.35 -12.19
C LEU A 210 -4.80 3.55 -13.68
N GLY A 211 -4.06 2.92 -14.61
CA GLY A 211 -4.23 3.13 -16.04
C GLY A 211 -3.72 4.49 -16.54
N VAL A 212 -2.91 5.19 -15.76
CA VAL A 212 -2.24 6.45 -16.12
C VAL A 212 -1.13 6.18 -17.14
N THR A 213 -0.41 5.09 -16.94
CA THR A 213 0.60 4.57 -17.87
C THR A 213 0.30 3.10 -18.17
N PRO A 214 0.82 2.52 -19.27
CA PRO A 214 0.75 1.07 -19.45
C PRO A 214 1.45 0.35 -18.28
N LEU A 215 0.81 -0.68 -17.73
CA LEU A 215 1.48 -1.55 -16.76
C LEU A 215 2.55 -2.35 -17.52
N SER A 216 3.80 -2.15 -17.16
CA SER A 216 4.96 -2.72 -17.85
C SER A 216 5.73 -3.71 -16.96
N SER A 217 6.68 -4.43 -17.55
CA SER A 217 7.66 -5.20 -16.76
C SER A 217 8.31 -4.29 -15.70
N PRO A 218 8.47 -4.78 -14.44
CA PRO A 218 8.38 -6.18 -14.00
C PRO A 218 7.00 -6.62 -13.47
N PHE A 219 5.94 -5.85 -13.71
CA PHE A 219 4.63 -6.05 -13.08
C PHE A 219 3.66 -6.85 -13.95
N THR A 220 4.07 -7.21 -15.18
CA THR A 220 3.30 -8.03 -16.11
C THR A 220 3.97 -9.39 -16.29
N GLY A 221 3.25 -10.48 -15.99
CA GLY A 221 3.71 -11.85 -16.21
C GLY A 221 4.43 -12.48 -15.02
N GLU A 222 4.83 -13.74 -15.17
CA GLU A 222 5.48 -14.56 -14.14
C GLU A 222 6.71 -13.86 -13.58
N GLY A 223 6.74 -13.74 -12.25
CA GLY A 223 7.72 -12.98 -11.51
C GLY A 223 9.18 -13.26 -11.92
N ARG A 224 9.75 -12.37 -12.69
CA ARG A 224 11.18 -12.37 -12.96
C ARG A 224 11.89 -11.64 -11.85
N LEU A 225 12.78 -12.35 -11.18
CA LEU A 225 13.82 -11.76 -10.36
C LEU A 225 14.55 -10.70 -11.19
N LEU A 226 14.30 -9.42 -10.95
CA LEU A 226 15.10 -8.37 -11.56
C LEU A 226 16.45 -8.35 -10.87
N SER A 227 17.42 -9.04 -11.48
CA SER A 227 18.82 -8.80 -11.24
C SER A 227 19.20 -7.45 -11.87
N GLY A 228 18.88 -6.37 -11.16
CA GLY A 228 19.34 -5.05 -11.53
C GLY A 228 20.86 -4.95 -11.32
N ALA A 229 21.57 -4.54 -12.37
CA ALA A 229 22.96 -4.18 -12.37
C ALA A 229 23.30 -3.10 -11.34
#